data_41106405ac503c6b44b46c2421be7838
#
_entry.id   41106405ac503c6b44b46c2421be7838
#
_cell.length_a   1.000
_cell.length_b   1.000
_cell.length_c   1.000
_cell.angle_alpha   90.00
_cell.angle_beta   90.00
_cell.angle_gamma   90.00
#
_symmetry.space_group_name_H-M   'P 1'
#
loop_
_entity.id
_entity.type
_entity.pdbx_description
1 polymer ?
#
loop_
_entity_poly.entity_id
_entity_poly.type
_entity_poly.pdbx_seq_one_letter_code
_entity_poly.pdbx_strand_id
1 'polypeptide(L)'
;MKNLTTTCFLLLASLFPLCAQDAAQTPKWIWADKDAKSETIYARRAWTLSKQPDQATLSITCDNGFTAFINGKKVGSGDAWETHYKFNISKHLKPGDNVIAVQATNEGSVAGLIARLTTDTQTLVTDAEWHVSGAKRDGWKAPSVNTEDWQKPVIVGKLGDRPWGNVFGKNSSAGVTASSKSKA
;
A
#
# COMPACT_ATOMS: atom_id res chain seq x y z
N MET A 1 58.15 -47.39 1.15
CA MET A 1 57.55 -46.22 1.78
C MET A 1 56.43 -45.69 0.85
N LYS A 2 55.17 -45.90 1.17
CA LYS A 2 54.02 -45.48 0.33
C LYS A 2 53.41 -44.26 0.95
N ASN A 3 53.47 -43.11 0.27
CA ASN A 3 52.88 -41.87 0.71
C ASN A 3 51.38 -41.89 0.36
N LEU A 4 50.53 -41.80 1.39
CA LEU A 4 49.09 -41.70 1.27
C LEU A 4 48.72 -40.20 1.29
N THR A 5 48.32 -39.69 0.14
CA THR A 5 47.84 -38.32 0.00
C THR A 5 46.35 -38.29 0.31
N THR A 6 45.99 -37.73 1.45
CA THR A 6 44.59 -37.53 1.86
C THR A 6 44.05 -36.26 1.20
N THR A 7 43.15 -36.43 0.23
CA THR A 7 42.45 -35.32 -0.42
C THR A 7 41.22 -34.95 0.45
N CYS A 8 41.28 -33.76 1.06
CA CYS A 8 40.16 -33.20 1.85
C CYS A 8 39.18 -32.53 0.88
N PHE A 9 37.98 -33.09 0.70
CA PHE A 9 36.89 -32.47 -0.03
C PHE A 9 36.18 -31.48 0.87
N LEU A 10 36.39 -30.18 0.63
CA LEU A 10 35.57 -29.12 1.23
C LEU A 10 34.20 -29.11 0.56
N LEU A 11 33.14 -29.55 1.27
CA LEU A 11 31.75 -29.30 0.89
C LEU A 11 31.43 -27.82 1.16
N LEU A 12 31.39 -27.02 0.09
CA LEU A 12 30.74 -25.70 0.13
C LEU A 12 29.24 -25.91 0.25
N ALA A 13 28.70 -25.78 1.46
CA ALA A 13 27.27 -25.67 1.68
C ALA A 13 26.83 -24.27 1.19
N SER A 14 26.18 -24.22 0.02
CA SER A 14 25.51 -23.02 -0.48
C SER A 14 24.34 -22.70 0.44
N LEU A 15 24.51 -21.70 1.31
CA LEU A 15 23.42 -21.06 2.04
C LEU A 15 22.57 -20.28 1.03
N PHE A 16 21.55 -20.95 0.47
CA PHE A 16 20.46 -20.22 -0.16
C PHE A 16 19.74 -19.42 0.93
N PRO A 17 19.58 -18.10 0.78
CA PRO A 17 18.72 -17.36 1.69
C PRO A 17 17.32 -17.96 1.55
N LEU A 18 16.83 -18.55 2.65
CA LEU A 18 15.44 -18.92 2.81
C LEU A 18 14.63 -17.66 2.61
N CYS A 19 13.96 -17.53 1.46
CA CYS A 19 13.04 -16.46 1.17
C CYS A 19 11.99 -16.53 2.29
N ALA A 20 12.08 -15.62 3.25
CA ALA A 20 11.05 -15.49 4.27
C ALA A 20 9.74 -15.24 3.52
N GLN A 21 8.87 -16.25 3.51
CA GLN A 21 7.50 -16.11 3.03
C GLN A 21 6.88 -15.01 3.88
N ASP A 22 6.63 -13.87 3.26
CA ASP A 22 5.96 -12.72 3.88
C ASP A 22 4.65 -13.23 4.51
N ALA A 23 4.66 -13.41 5.82
CA ALA A 23 3.44 -13.67 6.56
C ALA A 23 2.49 -12.54 6.19
N ALA A 24 1.36 -12.87 5.57
CA ALA A 24 0.42 -11.91 5.01
C ALA A 24 0.18 -10.77 6.01
N GLN A 25 0.83 -9.63 5.79
CA GLN A 25 0.79 -8.52 6.73
C GLN A 25 -0.66 -8.07 6.89
N THR A 26 -1.13 -8.02 8.12
CA THR A 26 -2.48 -7.55 8.42
C THR A 26 -2.52 -6.04 8.29
N PRO A 27 -3.32 -5.47 7.38
CA PRO A 27 -3.43 -4.03 7.24
C PRO A 27 -3.98 -3.39 8.51
N LYS A 28 -3.55 -2.16 8.77
CA LYS A 28 -3.98 -1.35 9.90
C LYS A 28 -4.67 -0.11 9.39
N TRP A 29 -5.63 0.37 10.15
CA TRP A 29 -6.22 1.69 9.95
C TRP A 29 -5.20 2.74 10.37
N ILE A 30 -4.88 3.65 9.48
CA ILE A 30 -3.89 4.70 9.70
C ILE A 30 -4.53 6.08 9.51
N TRP A 31 -4.05 7.08 10.25
CA TRP A 31 -4.41 8.49 10.07
C TRP A 31 -3.25 9.41 10.48
N ALA A 32 -3.44 10.72 10.33
CA ALA A 32 -2.41 11.68 10.73
C ALA A 32 -2.38 11.91 12.24
N ASP A 33 -3.55 11.86 12.90
CA ASP A 33 -3.71 12.06 14.34
C ASP A 33 -4.81 11.13 14.89
N LYS A 34 -4.78 10.83 16.20
CA LYS A 34 -5.84 10.07 16.88
C LYS A 34 -7.11 10.90 17.04
N ASP A 35 -6.94 12.21 17.26
CA ASP A 35 -8.03 13.16 17.47
C ASP A 35 -8.46 13.76 16.13
N ALA A 36 -8.79 12.89 15.19
CA ALA A 36 -9.18 13.27 13.84
C ALA A 36 -10.36 14.24 13.84
N LYS A 37 -10.22 15.29 13.05
CA LYS A 37 -11.25 16.29 12.78
C LYS A 37 -11.75 16.15 11.36
N SER A 38 -12.71 16.96 10.97
CA SER A 38 -13.05 17.15 9.55
C SER A 38 -11.83 17.70 8.82
N GLU A 39 -11.15 16.87 8.04
CA GLU A 39 -9.89 17.20 7.40
C GLU A 39 -9.59 16.32 6.18
N THR A 40 -8.67 16.77 5.38
CA THR A 40 -8.08 15.98 4.29
C THR A 40 -6.60 15.74 4.60
N ILE A 41 -6.18 14.49 4.52
CA ILE A 41 -4.76 14.11 4.59
C ILE A 41 -4.27 13.54 3.27
N TYR A 42 -2.97 13.57 3.09
CA TYR A 42 -2.24 12.97 1.98
C TYR A 42 -1.37 11.86 2.54
N ALA A 43 -1.61 10.63 2.13
CA ALA A 43 -0.88 9.45 2.58
C ALA A 43 -0.12 8.84 1.41
N ARG A 44 1.08 8.30 1.65
CA ARG A 44 1.86 7.66 0.60
C ARG A 44 2.79 6.57 1.13
N ARG A 45 3.10 5.61 0.25
CA ARG A 45 4.11 4.58 0.45
C ARG A 45 4.86 4.36 -0.86
N ALA A 46 6.18 4.51 -0.82
CA ALA A 46 7.05 4.13 -1.93
C ALA A 46 7.60 2.72 -1.72
N TRP A 47 7.82 2.00 -2.81
CA TRP A 47 8.43 0.67 -2.81
C TRP A 47 9.06 0.35 -4.17
N THR A 48 9.88 -0.70 -4.23
CA THR A 48 10.57 -1.11 -5.46
C THR A 48 10.04 -2.47 -5.94
N LEU A 49 9.88 -2.62 -7.25
CA LEU A 49 9.57 -3.87 -7.93
C LEU A 49 10.75 -4.29 -8.81
N SER A 50 11.13 -5.58 -8.76
CA SER A 50 12.17 -6.13 -9.65
C SER A 50 11.70 -6.25 -11.10
N LYS A 51 10.40 -6.49 -11.31
CA LYS A 51 9.75 -6.59 -12.62
C LYS A 51 8.33 -6.02 -12.55
N GLN A 52 7.75 -5.73 -13.70
CA GLN A 52 6.33 -5.41 -13.79
C GLN A 52 5.50 -6.65 -13.42
N PRO A 53 4.53 -6.56 -12.51
CA PRO A 53 3.67 -7.68 -12.17
C PRO A 53 2.64 -7.95 -13.27
N ASP A 54 2.32 -9.22 -13.50
CA ASP A 54 1.26 -9.63 -14.41
C ASP A 54 -0.11 -9.31 -13.84
N GLN A 55 -0.25 -9.46 -12.53
CA GLN A 55 -1.45 -9.11 -11.78
C GLN A 55 -1.14 -8.24 -10.58
N ALA A 56 -1.94 -7.20 -10.40
CA ALA A 56 -1.89 -6.36 -9.22
C ALA A 56 -3.26 -5.79 -8.88
N THR A 57 -3.64 -5.93 -7.62
CA THR A 57 -4.92 -5.43 -7.11
C THR A 57 -4.70 -4.53 -5.91
N LEU A 58 -5.36 -3.38 -5.93
CA LEU A 58 -5.49 -2.50 -4.77
C LEU A 58 -6.89 -2.69 -4.17
N SER A 59 -6.94 -3.13 -2.92
CA SER A 59 -8.14 -3.13 -2.07
C SER A 59 -8.00 -2.00 -1.06
N ILE A 60 -8.95 -1.06 -1.01
CA ILE A 60 -8.83 0.17 -0.22
C ILE A 60 -10.19 0.68 0.21
N THR A 61 -10.25 1.26 1.39
CA THR A 61 -11.36 2.12 1.82
C THR A 61 -10.86 3.19 2.79
N CYS A 62 -11.69 4.18 3.03
CA CYS A 62 -11.40 5.29 3.93
C CYS A 62 -12.70 5.77 4.59
N ASP A 63 -12.60 6.14 5.84
CA ASP A 63 -13.66 6.82 6.57
C ASP A 63 -13.33 8.33 6.58
N ASN A 64 -13.97 9.20 5.73
CA ASN A 64 -15.12 8.88 4.89
C ASN A 64 -14.78 8.59 3.43
N GLY A 65 -13.87 9.31 2.80
CA GLY A 65 -13.64 9.21 1.37
C GLY A 65 -12.16 9.18 0.96
N PHE A 66 -11.88 8.70 -0.25
CA PHE A 66 -10.52 8.69 -0.78
C PHE A 66 -10.46 8.88 -2.29
N THR A 67 -9.30 9.35 -2.75
CA THR A 67 -8.84 9.23 -4.14
C THR A 67 -7.44 8.62 -4.14
N ALA A 68 -7.27 7.50 -4.86
CA ALA A 68 -6.02 6.75 -4.93
C ALA A 68 -5.30 6.97 -6.27
N PHE A 69 -3.97 7.01 -6.18
CA PHE A 69 -3.05 7.19 -7.31
C PHE A 69 -1.94 6.16 -7.25
N ILE A 70 -1.51 5.65 -8.40
CA ILE A 70 -0.29 4.87 -8.57
C ILE A 70 0.61 5.64 -9.55
N ASN A 71 1.84 5.93 -9.14
CA ASN A 71 2.83 6.65 -9.96
C ASN A 71 2.26 7.94 -10.60
N GLY A 72 1.48 8.70 -9.84
CA GLY A 72 0.85 9.95 -10.28
C GLY A 72 -0.47 9.78 -11.05
N LYS A 73 -0.83 8.59 -11.51
CA LYS A 73 -2.07 8.31 -12.25
C LYS A 73 -3.20 7.95 -11.30
N LYS A 74 -4.35 8.62 -11.40
CA LYS A 74 -5.56 8.26 -10.65
C LYS A 74 -6.00 6.87 -11.05
N VAL A 75 -6.19 5.98 -10.06
CA VAL A 75 -6.69 4.62 -10.25
C VAL A 75 -8.14 4.47 -9.84
N GLY A 76 -8.59 5.24 -8.87
CA GLY A 76 -9.97 5.23 -8.44
C GLY A 76 -10.26 6.11 -7.23
N SER A 77 -11.52 6.13 -6.81
CA SER A 77 -12.01 6.82 -5.61
C SER A 77 -13.20 6.08 -5.03
N GLY A 78 -13.53 6.36 -3.77
CA GLY A 78 -14.68 5.82 -3.05
C GLY A 78 -15.02 6.70 -1.85
N ASP A 79 -16.26 6.56 -1.36
CA ASP A 79 -16.88 7.37 -0.31
C ASP A 79 -17.75 6.56 0.66
N ALA A 80 -17.67 5.22 0.60
CA ALA A 80 -18.37 4.31 1.50
C ALA A 80 -17.36 3.46 2.28
N TRP A 81 -17.19 3.75 3.57
CA TRP A 81 -16.22 3.07 4.43
C TRP A 81 -16.68 1.67 4.88
N GLU A 82 -17.96 1.37 4.79
CA GLU A 82 -18.56 0.08 5.22
C GLU A 82 -18.10 -1.09 4.38
N THR A 83 -17.54 -0.82 3.23
CA THR A 83 -17.04 -1.79 2.28
C THR A 83 -15.67 -1.36 1.75
N HIS A 84 -15.05 -2.19 0.93
CA HIS A 84 -13.81 -1.83 0.27
C HIS A 84 -13.99 -1.80 -1.25
N TYR A 85 -13.15 -1.02 -1.90
CA TYR A 85 -13.08 -0.89 -3.35
C TYR A 85 -11.89 -1.69 -3.88
N LYS A 86 -12.05 -2.35 -5.01
CA LYS A 86 -10.99 -3.09 -5.70
C LYS A 86 -10.67 -2.46 -7.05
N PHE A 87 -9.39 -2.24 -7.29
CA PHE A 87 -8.89 -1.70 -8.56
C PHE A 87 -7.79 -2.59 -9.10
N ASN A 88 -7.88 -2.96 -10.40
CA ASN A 88 -6.73 -3.55 -11.10
C ASN A 88 -5.74 -2.42 -11.40
N ILE A 89 -4.51 -2.56 -10.90
CA ILE A 89 -3.47 -1.55 -11.01
C ILE A 89 -2.23 -2.01 -11.78
N SER A 90 -2.25 -3.23 -12.36
CA SER A 90 -1.09 -3.84 -13.04
C SER A 90 -0.44 -2.91 -14.06
N LYS A 91 -1.27 -2.27 -14.91
CA LYS A 91 -0.81 -1.34 -15.97
C LYS A 91 -0.22 -0.02 -15.44
N HIS A 92 -0.36 0.27 -14.16
CA HIS A 92 0.16 1.50 -13.54
C HIS A 92 1.49 1.27 -12.81
N LEU A 93 1.89 0.00 -12.65
CA LEU A 93 3.15 -0.41 -12.02
C LEU A 93 4.25 -0.58 -13.06
N LYS A 94 5.49 -0.48 -12.61
CA LYS A 94 6.70 -0.62 -13.46
C LYS A 94 7.84 -1.25 -12.67
N PRO A 95 8.86 -1.81 -13.31
CA PRO A 95 10.12 -2.13 -12.65
C PRO A 95 10.74 -0.89 -12.02
N GLY A 96 11.47 -1.06 -10.92
CA GLY A 96 12.05 0.04 -10.14
C GLY A 96 11.03 0.67 -9.19
N ASP A 97 11.19 1.95 -8.92
CA ASP A 97 10.46 2.67 -7.89
C ASP A 97 9.01 2.95 -8.30
N ASN A 98 8.13 2.62 -7.39
CA ASN A 98 6.70 2.86 -7.47
C ASN A 98 6.21 3.60 -6.21
N VAL A 99 5.09 4.28 -6.32
CA VAL A 99 4.40 4.92 -5.19
C VAL A 99 2.90 4.71 -5.30
N ILE A 100 2.28 4.31 -4.20
CA ILE A 100 0.87 4.54 -3.94
C ILE A 100 0.73 5.85 -3.17
N ALA A 101 -0.18 6.71 -3.62
CA ALA A 101 -0.51 7.96 -2.98
C ALA A 101 -2.03 8.09 -2.86
N VAL A 102 -2.51 8.51 -1.70
CA VAL A 102 -3.93 8.58 -1.38
C VAL A 102 -4.25 9.94 -0.79
N GLN A 103 -5.20 10.65 -1.38
CA GLN A 103 -5.89 11.75 -0.72
C GLN A 103 -7.06 11.13 0.04
N ALA A 104 -7.05 11.25 1.36
CA ALA A 104 -8.06 10.69 2.26
C ALA A 104 -8.77 11.82 2.99
N THR A 105 -10.10 11.75 3.07
CA THR A 105 -10.95 12.80 3.66
C THR A 105 -11.79 12.21 4.77
N ASN A 106 -11.79 12.88 5.92
CA ASN A 106 -12.69 12.66 7.04
C ASN A 106 -13.64 13.85 7.16
N GLU A 107 -14.92 13.59 7.35
CA GLU A 107 -15.96 14.62 7.54
C GLU A 107 -16.31 14.88 9.01
N GLY A 108 -15.61 14.19 9.91
CA GLY A 108 -15.74 14.31 11.36
C GLY A 108 -15.85 12.95 12.04
N SER A 109 -15.81 12.92 13.39
CA SER A 109 -15.83 11.71 14.18
C SER A 109 -14.53 10.88 14.02
N VAL A 110 -14.61 9.58 13.82
CA VAL A 110 -13.45 8.69 13.69
C VAL A 110 -12.95 8.74 12.25
N ALA A 111 -11.65 8.74 12.08
CA ALA A 111 -11.02 8.73 10.76
C ALA A 111 -10.11 7.53 10.57
N GLY A 112 -10.03 7.03 9.35
CA GLY A 112 -9.13 5.94 9.04
C GLY A 112 -9.02 5.65 7.55
N LEU A 113 -7.81 5.34 7.13
CA LEU A 113 -7.47 4.82 5.82
C LEU A 113 -6.93 3.40 5.98
N ILE A 114 -7.45 2.44 5.22
CA ILE A 114 -6.92 1.07 5.19
C ILE A 114 -6.78 0.60 3.74
N ALA A 115 -5.64 0.00 3.43
CA ALA A 115 -5.36 -0.51 2.09
C ALA A 115 -4.53 -1.79 2.12
N ARG A 116 -4.73 -2.62 1.09
CA ARG A 116 -3.89 -3.76 0.73
C ARG A 116 -3.65 -3.74 -0.76
N LEU A 117 -2.40 -3.67 -1.15
CA LEU A 117 -1.94 -3.80 -2.53
C LEU A 117 -1.26 -5.16 -2.66
N THR A 118 -1.78 -6.03 -3.51
CA THR A 118 -1.25 -7.37 -3.76
C THR A 118 -0.79 -7.47 -5.20
N THR A 119 0.41 -7.97 -5.40
CA THR A 119 0.96 -8.37 -6.70
C THR A 119 1.21 -9.87 -6.71
N ASP A 120 1.65 -10.40 -7.82
CA ASP A 120 2.11 -11.80 -7.94
C ASP A 120 3.38 -12.11 -7.11
N THR A 121 4.09 -11.10 -6.61
CA THR A 121 5.37 -11.28 -5.89
C THR A 121 5.38 -10.73 -4.47
N GLN A 122 4.53 -9.77 -4.13
CA GLN A 122 4.54 -9.14 -2.81
C GLN A 122 3.20 -8.52 -2.44
N THR A 123 3.01 -8.27 -1.16
CA THR A 123 1.87 -7.55 -0.61
C THR A 123 2.35 -6.34 0.19
N LEU A 124 1.77 -5.17 -0.09
CA LEU A 124 1.89 -3.98 0.74
C LEU A 124 0.57 -3.73 1.47
N VAL A 125 0.66 -3.29 2.71
CA VAL A 125 -0.51 -2.91 3.51
C VAL A 125 -0.31 -1.52 4.11
N THR A 126 -1.40 -0.92 4.57
CA THR A 126 -1.29 0.26 5.46
C THR A 126 -0.73 -0.16 6.80
N ASP A 127 0.35 0.51 7.20
CA ASP A 127 1.12 0.28 8.42
C ASP A 127 1.91 1.54 8.81
N ALA A 128 2.81 1.43 9.79
CA ALA A 128 3.66 2.51 10.25
C ALA A 128 4.74 2.94 9.23
N GLU A 129 4.92 2.20 8.14
CA GLU A 129 5.90 2.53 7.11
C GLU A 129 5.39 3.56 6.10
N TRP A 130 4.10 3.84 6.10
CA TRP A 130 3.55 4.94 5.31
C TRP A 130 4.04 6.29 5.83
N HIS A 131 3.80 7.32 5.02
CA HIS A 131 4.01 8.71 5.39
C HIS A 131 2.73 9.48 5.14
N VAL A 132 2.40 10.39 6.05
CA VAL A 132 1.20 11.22 5.98
C VAL A 132 1.52 12.70 6.16
N SER A 133 0.70 13.55 5.57
CA SER A 133 0.77 15.01 5.69
C SER A 133 -0.62 15.61 5.64
N GLY A 134 -0.93 16.57 6.52
CA GLY A 134 -2.14 17.38 6.44
C GLY A 134 -2.10 18.45 5.34
N ALA A 135 -0.91 18.71 4.77
CA ALA A 135 -0.74 19.69 3.71
C ALA A 135 -0.46 19.01 2.37
N LYS A 136 -1.17 19.45 1.34
CA LYS A 136 -0.87 19.05 -0.03
C LYS A 136 0.46 19.67 -0.47
N ARG A 137 1.35 18.83 -0.98
CA ARG A 137 2.65 19.26 -1.50
C ARG A 137 2.73 18.99 -3.00
N ASP A 138 3.48 19.82 -3.71
CA ASP A 138 3.70 19.61 -5.14
C ASP A 138 4.41 18.29 -5.40
N GLY A 139 3.99 17.62 -6.46
CA GLY A 139 4.55 16.32 -6.85
C GLY A 139 4.28 15.16 -5.89
N TRP A 140 3.48 15.31 -4.83
CA TRP A 140 3.27 14.33 -3.76
C TRP A 140 2.89 12.91 -4.23
N LYS A 141 2.43 12.79 -5.47
CA LYS A 141 2.07 11.53 -6.12
C LYS A 141 3.22 10.88 -6.91
N ALA A 142 4.38 11.52 -6.98
CA ALA A 142 5.52 11.01 -7.72
C ALA A 142 6.43 10.15 -6.85
N PRO A 143 7.08 9.08 -7.37
CA PRO A 143 8.00 8.24 -6.60
C PRO A 143 9.16 9.02 -5.98
N SER A 144 9.69 10.02 -6.71
CA SER A 144 10.88 10.81 -6.35
C SER A 144 10.63 11.92 -5.34
N VAL A 145 9.42 12.07 -4.79
CA VAL A 145 9.14 13.12 -3.82
C VAL A 145 9.86 12.85 -2.50
N ASN A 146 10.56 13.87 -1.98
CA ASN A 146 11.10 13.84 -0.64
C ASN A 146 9.97 13.84 0.40
N THR A 147 10.11 12.98 1.42
CA THR A 147 9.14 12.80 2.51
C THR A 147 9.72 13.12 3.88
N GLU A 148 10.87 13.79 3.96
CA GLU A 148 11.51 14.14 5.24
C GLU A 148 10.60 14.98 6.14
N ASP A 149 9.81 15.87 5.55
CA ASP A 149 8.80 16.68 6.27
C ASP A 149 7.47 15.97 6.50
N TRP A 150 7.32 14.73 6.07
CA TRP A 150 6.12 13.95 6.29
C TRP A 150 6.23 13.17 7.58
N GLN A 151 5.15 13.09 8.32
CA GLN A 151 5.14 12.31 9.56
C GLN A 151 4.80 10.83 9.30
N LYS A 152 5.17 9.98 10.23
CA LYS A 152 4.66 8.62 10.29
C LYS A 152 3.19 8.64 10.70
N PRO A 153 2.34 7.77 10.12
CA PRO A 153 0.94 7.73 10.51
C PRO A 153 0.77 7.18 11.93
N VAL A 154 -0.30 7.61 12.56
CA VAL A 154 -0.80 6.97 13.77
C VAL A 154 -1.63 5.75 13.38
N ILE A 155 -1.42 4.63 14.06
CA ILE A 155 -2.29 3.46 13.95
C ILE A 155 -3.53 3.73 14.80
N VAL A 156 -4.68 3.88 14.14
CA VAL A 156 -5.96 4.17 14.80
C VAL A 156 -6.81 2.91 15.02
N GLY A 157 -6.43 1.78 14.41
CA GLY A 157 -7.09 0.49 14.61
C GLY A 157 -6.44 -0.62 13.78
N LYS A 158 -6.84 -1.87 14.05
CA LYS A 158 -6.49 -3.06 13.26
C LYS A 158 -7.67 -3.43 12.36
N LEU A 159 -7.41 -4.18 11.30
CA LEU A 159 -8.49 -4.80 10.54
C LEU A 159 -9.33 -5.70 11.47
N GLY A 160 -10.62 -5.46 11.52
CA GLY A 160 -11.54 -6.14 12.43
C GLY A 160 -11.96 -5.32 13.65
N ASP A 161 -11.24 -4.27 14.00
CA ASP A 161 -11.59 -3.39 15.12
C ASP A 161 -12.84 -2.54 14.82
N ARG A 162 -13.61 -2.23 15.86
CA ARG A 162 -14.72 -1.27 15.75
C ARG A 162 -14.18 0.16 15.58
N PRO A 163 -14.90 1.01 14.85
CA PRO A 163 -16.24 0.83 14.28
C PRO A 163 -16.27 0.05 12.94
N TRP A 164 -15.15 -0.08 12.24
CA TRP A 164 -15.09 -0.51 10.85
C TRP A 164 -15.26 -2.02 10.63
N GLY A 165 -14.79 -2.85 11.58
CA GLY A 165 -14.82 -4.31 11.46
C GLY A 165 -13.91 -4.85 10.34
N ASN A 166 -14.19 -6.07 9.87
CA ASN A 166 -13.44 -6.68 8.77
C ASN A 166 -13.99 -6.23 7.41
N VAL A 167 -13.60 -5.05 6.95
CA VAL A 167 -14.05 -4.50 5.67
C VAL A 167 -13.62 -5.33 4.46
N PHE A 168 -12.47 -6.02 4.53
CA PHE A 168 -11.98 -6.87 3.43
C PHE A 168 -12.66 -8.24 3.36
N GLY A 169 -13.38 -8.65 4.40
CA GLY A 169 -14.23 -9.84 4.40
C GLY A 169 -15.62 -9.63 3.79
N LYS A 170 -15.99 -8.38 3.49
CA LYS A 170 -17.28 -8.02 2.87
C LYS A 170 -17.17 -8.00 1.34
N ASN A 171 -18.31 -7.96 0.66
CA ASN A 171 -18.33 -7.76 -0.79
C ASN A 171 -17.68 -6.41 -1.15
N SER A 172 -16.88 -6.41 -2.21
CA SER A 172 -16.28 -5.17 -2.71
C SER A 172 -17.30 -4.34 -3.50
N SER A 173 -17.30 -3.03 -3.28
CA SER A 173 -18.02 -2.09 -4.14
C SER A 173 -17.28 -1.91 -5.47
N ALA A 174 -18.03 -1.70 -6.55
CA ALA A 174 -17.47 -1.25 -7.82
C ALA A 174 -16.97 0.20 -7.65
N GLY A 175 -15.66 0.37 -7.61
CA GLY A 175 -15.06 1.71 -7.52
C GLY A 175 -15.24 2.48 -8.83
N VAL A 176 -15.36 3.81 -8.72
CA VAL A 176 -15.32 4.69 -9.89
C VAL A 176 -13.89 4.69 -10.44
N THR A 177 -13.66 3.89 -11.48
CA THR A 177 -12.42 3.94 -12.26
C THR A 177 -12.36 5.25 -13.04
N ALA A 178 -11.16 5.79 -13.24
CA ALA A 178 -10.97 6.90 -14.17
C ALA A 178 -11.29 6.40 -15.60
N SER A 179 -12.55 6.49 -16.00
CA SER A 179 -12.94 6.29 -17.39
C SER A 179 -12.38 7.45 -18.20
N SER A 180 -11.62 7.14 -19.24
CA SER A 180 -11.29 8.11 -20.29
C SER A 180 -12.61 8.56 -20.91
N LYS A 181 -13.06 9.79 -20.62
CA LYS A 181 -14.06 10.44 -21.48
C LYS A 181 -13.40 10.59 -22.83
N SER A 182 -13.75 9.71 -23.76
CA SER A 182 -13.57 9.93 -25.19
C SER A 182 -14.35 11.21 -25.51
N LYS A 183 -13.65 12.27 -25.93
CA LYS A 183 -14.27 13.41 -26.57
C LYS A 183 -14.86 12.92 -27.89
N ALA A 184 -16.16 12.99 -27.99
CA ALA A 184 -16.85 13.08 -29.27
C ALA A 184 -16.68 14.51 -29.82
#